data_267e64efd49f189472e961033a5e4730
#
_entry.id   267e64efd49f189472e961033a5e4730
#
_cell.length_a   1.000
_cell.length_b   1.000
_cell.length_c   1.000
_cell.angle_alpha   90.00
_cell.angle_beta   90.00
_cell.angle_gamma   90.00
#
_symmetry.space_group_name_H-M   'P 1'
#
loop_
_entity.id
_entity.type
_entity.pdbx_description
1 polymer ?
#
loop_
_entity_poly.entity_id
_entity_poly.type
_entity_poly.pdbx_seq_one_letter_code
_entity_poly.pdbx_strand_id
1 'polypeptide(L)'
;MPEMTPVIAEFSKLPLGGFQESWDFIKAHRDVVVAGASDALLVAGYRAEREGKHEYAKKCVHQSLLLQYGEKLGVDGISIFFNK
;
A
#
# COMPACT_ATOMS: atom_id res chain seq x y z
N MET A 1 -0.91 -8.46 16.08
CA MET A 1 -1.48 -7.25 15.42
C MET A 1 -0.51 -6.69 14.43
N PRO A 2 -0.90 -6.47 13.18
CA PRO A 2 0.02 -5.85 12.21
C PRO A 2 0.38 -4.42 12.65
N GLU A 3 1.65 -4.07 12.54
CA GLU A 3 2.14 -2.78 12.97
C GLU A 3 2.33 -1.83 11.81
N MET A 4 1.84 -0.59 11.98
CA MET A 4 2.11 0.48 11.04
C MET A 4 3.49 1.06 11.33
N THR A 5 4.43 0.84 10.42
CA THR A 5 5.78 1.41 10.54
C THR A 5 5.83 2.76 9.83
N PRO A 6 6.83 3.61 10.11
CA PRO A 6 6.96 4.88 9.39
C PRO A 6 7.02 4.72 7.87
N VAL A 7 7.72 3.70 7.36
CA VAL A 7 7.83 3.49 5.92
C VAL A 7 6.48 3.08 5.31
N ILE A 8 5.73 2.25 6.01
CA ILE A 8 4.38 1.85 5.55
C ILE A 8 3.44 3.06 5.58
N ALA A 9 3.56 3.90 6.61
CA ALA A 9 2.74 5.11 6.70
C ALA A 9 3.01 6.06 5.53
N GLU A 10 4.27 6.26 5.16
CA GLU A 10 4.59 7.05 3.98
C GLU A 10 4.03 6.45 2.70
N PHE A 11 4.18 5.14 2.56
CA PHE A 11 3.66 4.42 1.39
C PHE A 11 2.15 4.59 1.26
N SER A 12 1.44 4.62 2.39
CA SER A 12 -0.02 4.76 2.41
C SER A 12 -0.53 6.09 1.87
N LYS A 13 0.33 7.09 1.78
CA LYS A 13 -0.05 8.45 1.37
C LYS A 13 0.24 8.74 -0.09
N LEU A 14 0.81 7.80 -0.83
CA LEU A 14 1.14 8.01 -2.23
C LEU A 14 -0.14 8.15 -3.07
N PRO A 15 -0.08 8.88 -4.20
CA PRO A 15 -1.27 9.12 -5.01
C PRO A 15 -1.87 7.84 -5.57
N LEU A 16 -3.20 7.79 -5.61
CA LEU A 16 -3.91 6.74 -6.33
C LEU A 16 -3.55 6.83 -7.81
N GLY A 17 -3.31 5.70 -8.45
CA GLY A 17 -2.93 5.70 -9.87
C GLY A 17 -1.50 6.12 -10.14
N GLY A 18 -0.74 6.47 -9.11
CA GLY A 18 0.65 6.85 -9.25
C GLY A 18 1.57 5.65 -9.39
N PHE A 19 1.57 4.99 -10.56
CA PHE A 19 2.43 3.82 -10.80
C PHE A 19 3.89 4.15 -10.52
N GLN A 20 4.39 5.23 -11.12
CA GLN A 20 5.81 5.56 -11.01
C GLN A 20 6.21 5.88 -9.57
N GLU A 21 5.38 6.66 -8.88
CA GLU A 21 5.65 7.02 -7.49
C GLU A 21 5.69 5.79 -6.59
N SER A 22 4.71 4.90 -6.72
CA SER A 22 4.69 3.67 -5.92
C SER A 22 5.83 2.73 -6.28
N TRP A 23 6.14 2.61 -7.57
CA TRP A 23 7.24 1.77 -8.04
C TRP A 23 8.59 2.28 -7.52
N ASP A 24 8.83 3.59 -7.64
CA ASP A 24 10.05 4.20 -7.15
C ASP A 24 10.19 4.05 -5.64
N PHE A 25 9.07 4.22 -4.93
CA PHE A 25 9.06 4.04 -3.48
C PHE A 25 9.45 2.61 -3.09
N ILE A 26 8.85 1.62 -3.73
CA ILE A 26 9.15 0.22 -3.42
C ILE A 26 10.60 -0.11 -3.73
N LYS A 27 11.15 0.40 -4.82
CA LYS A 27 12.57 0.17 -5.16
C LYS A 27 13.50 0.77 -4.12
N ALA A 28 13.15 1.96 -3.60
CA ALA A 28 13.96 2.64 -2.59
C ALA A 28 13.78 2.06 -1.19
N HIS A 29 12.62 1.45 -0.91
CA HIS A 29 12.26 0.93 0.41
C HIS A 29 11.73 -0.50 0.28
N ARG A 30 12.62 -1.43 -0.02
CA ARG A 30 12.24 -2.82 -0.26
C ARG A 30 11.61 -3.49 0.96
N ASP A 31 11.89 -2.97 2.15
CA ASP A 31 11.31 -3.46 3.39
C ASP A 31 9.82 -3.13 3.53
N VAL A 32 9.25 -2.32 2.64
CA VAL A 32 7.80 -2.10 2.67
C VAL A 32 7.03 -3.33 2.19
N VAL A 33 7.65 -4.15 1.33
CA VAL A 33 7.03 -5.38 0.83
C VAL A 33 7.39 -6.53 1.75
N VAL A 34 6.78 -6.55 2.92
CA VAL A 34 7.03 -7.56 3.95
C VAL A 34 5.70 -8.17 4.39
N ALA A 35 5.80 -9.36 4.99
CA ALA A 35 4.62 -10.03 5.53
C ALA A 35 3.92 -9.13 6.56
N GLY A 36 2.62 -8.98 6.42
CA GLY A 36 1.83 -8.16 7.31
C GLY A 36 1.67 -6.70 6.92
N ALA A 37 2.45 -6.20 5.95
CA ALA A 37 2.34 -4.80 5.54
C ALA A 37 0.96 -4.49 4.95
N SER A 38 0.44 -5.37 4.09
CA SER A 38 -0.89 -5.18 3.52
C SER A 38 -1.98 -5.21 4.58
N ASP A 39 -1.83 -6.06 5.59
CA ASP A 39 -2.79 -6.13 6.70
C ASP A 39 -2.76 -4.85 7.54
N ALA A 40 -1.58 -4.29 7.80
CA ALA A 40 -1.44 -3.02 8.51
C ALA A 40 -2.16 -1.91 7.77
N LEU A 41 -2.03 -1.89 6.45
CA LEU A 41 -2.71 -0.90 5.60
C LEU A 41 -4.23 -1.07 5.64
N LEU A 42 -4.72 -2.31 5.61
CA LEU A 42 -6.16 -2.55 5.72
C LEU A 42 -6.71 -2.08 7.05
N VAL A 43 -6.02 -2.38 8.16
CA VAL A 43 -6.45 -1.92 9.49
C VAL A 43 -6.46 -0.40 9.54
N ALA A 44 -5.43 0.26 9.00
CA ALA A 44 -5.38 1.71 8.95
C ALA A 44 -6.54 2.28 8.12
N GLY A 45 -6.88 1.61 7.01
CA GLY A 45 -8.00 2.02 6.17
C GLY A 45 -9.33 1.94 6.89
N TYR A 46 -9.61 0.86 7.59
CA TYR A 46 -10.83 0.71 8.38
C TYR A 46 -10.92 1.80 9.46
N ARG A 47 -9.81 2.06 10.12
CA ARG A 47 -9.74 3.09 11.16
C ARG A 47 -10.00 4.48 10.58
N ALA A 48 -9.39 4.79 9.45
CA ALA A 48 -9.59 6.05 8.76
C ALA A 48 -11.04 6.23 8.33
N GLU A 49 -11.67 5.16 7.81
CA GLU A 49 -13.06 5.22 7.39
C GLU A 49 -13.97 5.56 8.57
N ARG A 50 -13.75 4.92 9.72
CA ARG A 50 -14.53 5.21 10.92
C ARG A 50 -14.35 6.65 11.42
N GLU A 51 -13.17 7.23 11.18
CA GLU A 51 -12.86 8.60 11.58
C GLU A 51 -13.29 9.64 10.57
N GLY A 52 -13.94 9.21 9.49
CA GLY A 52 -14.38 10.14 8.44
C GLY A 52 -13.30 10.55 7.46
N LYS A 53 -12.13 9.92 7.52
CA LYS A 53 -10.99 10.22 6.62
C LYS A 53 -11.06 9.35 5.39
N HIS A 54 -12.10 9.58 4.56
CA HIS A 54 -12.44 8.67 3.47
C HIS A 54 -11.39 8.62 2.37
N GLU A 55 -10.77 9.76 2.03
CA GLU A 55 -9.73 9.77 1.00
C GLU A 55 -8.49 9.01 1.43
N TYR A 56 -8.09 9.16 2.69
CA TYR A 56 -6.97 8.38 3.22
C TYR A 56 -7.32 6.89 3.29
N ALA A 57 -8.55 6.57 3.68
CA ALA A 57 -9.00 5.17 3.71
C ALA A 57 -8.87 4.52 2.33
N LYS A 58 -9.26 5.23 1.27
CA LYS A 58 -9.09 4.76 -0.10
C LYS A 58 -7.65 4.46 -0.44
N LYS A 59 -6.74 5.36 -0.08
CA LYS A 59 -5.32 5.17 -0.34
C LYS A 59 -4.78 3.95 0.39
N CYS A 60 -5.17 3.76 1.65
CA CYS A 60 -4.75 2.60 2.43
C CYS A 60 -5.18 1.29 1.75
N VAL A 61 -6.43 1.20 1.32
CA VAL A 61 -6.95 -0.01 0.66
C VAL A 61 -6.24 -0.23 -0.68
N HIS A 62 -6.07 0.83 -1.46
CA HIS A 62 -5.36 0.76 -2.74
C HIS A 62 -3.95 0.21 -2.54
N GLN A 63 -3.21 0.78 -1.59
CA GLN A 63 -1.82 0.39 -1.34
C GLN A 63 -1.71 -1.01 -0.74
N SER A 64 -2.71 -1.42 0.06
CA SER A 64 -2.76 -2.79 0.57
C SER A 64 -2.87 -3.79 -0.59
N LEU A 65 -3.76 -3.53 -1.54
CA LEU A 65 -3.93 -4.40 -2.70
C LEU A 65 -2.68 -4.43 -3.57
N LEU A 66 -2.05 -3.27 -3.75
CA LEU A 66 -0.80 -3.16 -4.51
C LEU A 66 0.28 -4.07 -3.90
N LEU A 67 0.45 -4.01 -2.58
CA LEU A 67 1.44 -4.84 -1.90
C LEU A 67 1.10 -6.32 -1.99
N GLN A 68 -0.18 -6.69 -1.94
CA GLN A 68 -0.58 -8.08 -2.12
C GLN A 68 -0.16 -8.63 -3.49
N TYR A 69 -0.35 -7.82 -4.54
CA TYR A 69 0.12 -8.20 -5.88
C TYR A 69 1.64 -8.32 -5.89
N GLY A 70 2.34 -7.37 -5.27
CA GLY A 70 3.79 -7.40 -5.19
C GLY A 70 4.34 -8.58 -4.42
N GLU A 71 3.73 -8.93 -3.30
CA GLU A 71 4.15 -10.07 -2.49
C GLU A 71 4.01 -11.40 -3.24
N LYS A 72 2.93 -11.55 -4.01
CA LYS A 72 2.64 -12.81 -4.69
C LYS A 72 3.32 -12.95 -6.04
N LEU A 73 3.44 -11.86 -6.78
CA LEU A 73 3.89 -11.89 -8.18
C LEU A 73 5.12 -11.02 -8.42
N GLY A 74 5.64 -10.39 -7.38
CA GLY A 74 6.82 -9.52 -7.49
C GLY A 74 6.54 -8.29 -8.35
N VAL A 75 7.57 -7.86 -9.07
CA VAL A 75 7.50 -6.69 -9.95
C VAL A 75 6.36 -6.81 -10.98
N ASP A 76 6.20 -8.02 -11.53
CA ASP A 76 5.16 -8.27 -12.53
C ASP A 76 3.77 -8.04 -11.95
N GLY A 77 3.57 -8.36 -10.67
CA GLY A 77 2.30 -8.14 -10.01
C GLY A 77 1.94 -6.66 -9.90
N ILE A 78 2.92 -5.83 -9.62
CA ILE A 78 2.72 -4.38 -9.54
C ILE A 78 2.30 -3.84 -10.91
N SER A 79 2.99 -4.29 -11.96
CA SER A 79 2.64 -3.90 -13.32
C SER A 79 1.22 -4.33 -13.68
N ILE A 80 0.86 -5.57 -13.35
CA ILE A 80 -0.49 -6.09 -13.58
C ILE A 80 -1.54 -5.24 -12.85
N PHE A 81 -1.26 -4.89 -11.59
CA PHE A 81 -2.19 -4.09 -10.78
C PHE A 81 -2.55 -2.77 -11.46
N PHE A 82 -1.56 -2.09 -12.02
CA PHE A 82 -1.79 -0.78 -12.66
C PHE A 82 -2.32 -0.87 -14.10
N ASN A 83 -2.23 -2.03 -14.73
CA ASN A 83 -2.64 -2.21 -16.12
C ASN A 83 -4.01 -2.84 -16.28
N LYS A 84 -4.78 -2.86 -15.24
CA LYS A 84 -6.15 -3.39 -15.29
C LYS A 84 -7.13 -2.42 -15.90
#